data_119e224877ed8ecb6be9b2840e8a13ce
#
_entry.id   119e224877ed8ecb6be9b2840e8a13ce
#
_cell.length_a   1.000
_cell.length_b   1.000
_cell.length_c   1.000
_cell.angle_alpha   90.00
_cell.angle_beta   90.00
_cell.angle_gamma   90.00
#
_symmetry.space_group_name_H-M   'P 1'
#
loop_
_entity.id
_entity.type
_entity.pdbx_description
1 polymer ?
#
loop_
_entity_poly.entity_id
_entity_poly.type
_entity_poly.pdbx_seq_one_letter_code
_entity_poly.pdbx_strand_id
1 'polypeptide(L)'
;MVLSPPSHAGQVSCEDRHIPVTLAGTPQEMFGRLCVPAGATAVQVLIPGGTYNSAYWDSPYDPAIRSFRVAANNAGHATLTVDRLGTGRSTKPLSATVTAIGQAHAVHEVVQALRAGSLGTAFDKVILGGHSLGSAIAMMEAGTYHDVDAVLITGMAHRLSVLGTLPLFTSLVPAALEPRFSNLDAGYLTTRAGTRYTAFHSPGPLNPEVTATDESTKDVIAPGEVVDGALIGAVIPYTRLIDVPVLVALGDDPSFCGLLGTNCSSAETLRASEAIYYSPAARLKTYVHHGYGHAFNYAPDAPAYHDFVMTWADEAIGD
;
A
#
# COMPACT_ATOMS: atom_id res chain seq x y z
N MET A 1 13.51 25.14 33.11
CA MET A 1 12.18 25.18 32.49
C MET A 1 12.40 25.12 31.00
N VAL A 2 12.35 23.90 30.41
CA VAL A 2 12.50 23.71 28.99
C VAL A 2 11.08 23.80 28.40
N LEU A 3 10.82 24.89 27.69
CA LEU A 3 9.56 25.05 26.93
C LEU A 3 9.62 24.11 25.76
N SER A 4 8.79 23.06 25.79
CA SER A 4 8.50 22.26 24.59
C SER A 4 7.92 23.17 23.51
N PRO A 5 8.36 23.07 22.25
CA PRO A 5 7.76 23.85 21.18
C PRO A 5 6.28 23.46 21.05
N PRO A 6 5.39 24.41 20.71
CA PRO A 6 3.98 24.09 20.47
C PRO A 6 3.88 23.15 19.28
N SER A 7 3.19 22.04 19.45
CA SER A 7 2.80 21.17 18.35
C SER A 7 1.88 21.97 17.42
N HIS A 8 2.38 22.39 16.28
CA HIS A 8 1.57 22.92 15.19
C HIS A 8 0.86 21.73 14.54
N ALA A 9 -0.20 21.23 15.15
CA ALA A 9 -1.19 20.48 14.42
C ALA A 9 -1.88 21.48 13.48
N GLY A 10 -1.26 21.74 12.33
CA GLY A 10 -1.83 22.58 11.27
C GLY A 10 -3.17 22.00 10.83
N GLN A 11 -4.11 22.86 10.49
CA GLN A 11 -5.40 22.44 9.95
C GLN A 11 -5.17 21.54 8.72
N VAL A 12 -5.64 20.29 8.75
CA VAL A 12 -5.60 19.35 7.62
C VAL A 12 -6.89 19.50 6.83
N SER A 13 -6.78 19.85 5.54
CA SER A 13 -7.92 19.85 4.61
C SER A 13 -7.97 18.52 3.88
N CYS A 14 -9.11 17.83 3.92
CA CYS A 14 -9.32 16.57 3.22
C CYS A 14 -10.44 16.71 2.19
N GLU A 15 -10.18 16.30 0.97
CA GLU A 15 -11.15 16.33 -0.12
C GLU A 15 -11.14 15.01 -0.90
N ASP A 16 -12.33 14.54 -1.26
CA ASP A 16 -12.50 13.41 -2.15
C ASP A 16 -12.25 13.84 -3.59
N ARG A 17 -11.47 13.06 -4.33
CA ARG A 17 -11.12 13.30 -5.74
C ARG A 17 -11.52 12.12 -6.59
N HIS A 18 -12.03 12.43 -7.78
CA HIS A 18 -12.27 11.49 -8.86
C HIS A 18 -11.29 11.86 -9.98
N ILE A 19 -10.26 11.05 -10.14
CA ILE A 19 -9.10 11.38 -10.97
C ILE A 19 -9.25 10.64 -12.29
N PRO A 20 -9.34 11.36 -13.43
CA PRO A 20 -9.35 10.72 -14.74
C PRO A 20 -8.05 9.96 -14.99
N VAL A 21 -8.17 8.69 -15.33
CA VAL A 21 -7.05 7.80 -15.67
C VAL A 21 -7.45 6.91 -16.85
N THR A 22 -6.51 6.10 -17.33
CA THR A 22 -6.79 5.13 -18.40
C THR A 22 -6.42 3.70 -17.98
N LEU A 23 -7.19 2.73 -18.49
CA LEU A 23 -6.86 1.31 -18.38
C LEU A 23 -6.89 0.70 -19.78
N ALA A 24 -5.75 0.23 -20.27
CA ALA A 24 -5.61 -0.30 -21.63
C ALA A 24 -6.18 0.64 -22.71
N GLY A 25 -5.96 1.95 -22.56
CA GLY A 25 -6.47 2.99 -23.47
C GLY A 25 -7.95 3.35 -23.29
N THR A 26 -8.65 2.74 -22.34
CA THR A 26 -10.06 3.05 -22.04
C THR A 26 -10.15 4.04 -20.88
N PRO A 27 -10.86 5.17 -20.99
CA PRO A 27 -11.05 6.11 -19.90
C PRO A 27 -11.69 5.47 -18.68
N GLN A 28 -11.13 5.76 -17.52
CA GLN A 28 -11.53 5.29 -16.20
C GLN A 28 -11.46 6.47 -15.22
N GLU A 29 -11.90 6.23 -13.99
CA GLU A 29 -11.81 7.17 -12.90
C GLU A 29 -11.28 6.47 -11.65
N MET A 30 -10.16 6.96 -11.11
CA MET A 30 -9.60 6.50 -9.84
C MET A 30 -10.06 7.42 -8.71
N PHE A 31 -10.72 6.85 -7.71
CA PHE A 31 -11.04 7.58 -6.50
C PHE A 31 -9.80 7.71 -5.61
N GLY A 32 -9.64 8.89 -5.00
CA GLY A 32 -8.65 9.14 -3.97
C GLY A 32 -9.13 10.19 -2.97
N ARG A 33 -8.76 10.03 -1.70
CA ARG A 33 -8.94 11.03 -0.66
C ARG A 33 -7.63 11.78 -0.43
N LEU A 34 -7.60 13.04 -0.87
CA LEU A 34 -6.45 13.93 -0.72
C LEU A 34 -6.58 14.71 0.59
N CYS A 35 -5.64 14.50 1.52
CA CYS A 35 -5.57 15.23 2.77
C CYS A 35 -4.26 16.03 2.82
N VAL A 36 -4.36 17.36 2.97
CA VAL A 36 -3.23 18.28 2.87
C VAL A 36 -3.10 19.08 4.17
N PRO A 37 -2.07 18.81 4.99
CA PRO A 37 -1.67 19.69 6.08
C PRO A 37 -1.21 21.05 5.56
N ALA A 38 -1.43 22.10 6.34
CA ALA A 38 -0.96 23.45 5.98
C ALA A 38 0.57 23.46 5.76
N GLY A 39 0.99 23.93 4.58
CA GLY A 39 2.41 24.05 4.22
C GLY A 39 3.06 22.76 3.73
N ALA A 40 2.31 21.69 3.53
CA ALA A 40 2.86 20.45 2.98
C ALA A 40 3.38 20.64 1.53
N THR A 41 4.61 20.23 1.29
CA THR A 41 5.28 20.28 -0.01
C THR A 41 5.47 18.88 -0.63
N ALA A 42 5.32 17.84 0.19
CA ALA A 42 5.41 16.44 -0.21
C ALA A 42 4.08 15.73 -0.04
N VAL A 43 3.79 14.80 -0.95
CA VAL A 43 2.58 13.95 -0.88
C VAL A 43 2.97 12.47 -0.93
N GLN A 44 2.30 11.67 -0.11
CA GLN A 44 2.37 10.22 -0.16
C GLN A 44 1.14 9.66 -0.88
N VAL A 45 1.33 9.00 -2.02
CA VAL A 45 0.27 8.27 -2.74
C VAL A 45 0.25 6.84 -2.20
N LEU A 46 -0.86 6.42 -1.61
CA LEU A 46 -0.97 5.20 -0.82
C LEU A 46 -1.90 4.19 -1.51
N ILE A 47 -1.30 3.12 -2.05
CA ILE A 47 -1.98 2.08 -2.84
C ILE A 47 -2.29 0.88 -1.96
N PRO A 48 -3.56 0.47 -1.80
CA PRO A 48 -3.94 -0.68 -0.98
C PRO A 48 -3.63 -2.02 -1.67
N GLY A 49 -3.55 -3.06 -0.86
CA GLY A 49 -3.33 -4.44 -1.31
C GLY A 49 -4.54 -5.08 -1.99
N GLY A 50 -4.37 -6.31 -2.45
CA GLY A 50 -5.47 -7.14 -2.98
C GLY A 50 -6.54 -7.37 -1.91
N THR A 51 -7.80 -7.30 -2.29
CA THR A 51 -8.97 -7.39 -1.39
C THR A 51 -9.06 -6.29 -0.32
N TYR A 52 -8.32 -5.18 -0.52
CA TYR A 52 -8.37 -3.95 0.26
C TYR A 52 -8.76 -2.77 -0.62
N ASN A 53 -9.22 -1.69 0.02
CA ASN A 53 -9.39 -0.36 -0.54
C ASN A 53 -8.66 0.68 0.34
N SER A 54 -8.87 1.95 0.11
CA SER A 54 -8.22 3.05 0.83
C SER A 54 -8.36 2.99 2.37
N ALA A 55 -9.36 2.27 2.91
CA ALA A 55 -9.53 2.07 4.35
C ALA A 55 -8.34 1.33 5.01
N TYR A 56 -7.53 0.58 4.25
CA TYR A 56 -6.29 0.00 4.78
C TYR A 56 -5.32 1.07 5.29
N TRP A 57 -5.18 2.17 4.55
CA TRP A 57 -4.30 3.29 4.89
C TRP A 57 -4.97 4.33 5.80
N ASP A 58 -6.30 4.35 5.82
CA ASP A 58 -7.11 5.26 6.63
C ASP A 58 -8.16 4.48 7.42
N SER A 59 -7.69 3.68 8.38
CA SER A 59 -8.55 2.84 9.20
C SER A 59 -9.62 3.65 9.92
N PRO A 60 -10.91 3.30 9.78
CA PRO A 60 -11.98 3.96 10.53
C PRO A 60 -12.02 3.54 12.02
N TYR A 61 -11.38 2.41 12.36
CA TYR A 61 -11.28 1.95 13.75
C TYR A 61 -9.97 2.42 14.36
N ASP A 62 -10.10 3.11 15.49
CA ASP A 62 -8.97 3.65 16.27
C ASP A 62 -7.92 4.39 15.40
N PRO A 63 -8.35 5.43 14.68
CA PRO A 63 -7.51 6.07 13.65
C PRO A 63 -6.24 6.72 14.21
N ALA A 64 -6.22 7.06 15.51
CA ALA A 64 -5.02 7.59 16.15
C ALA A 64 -3.87 6.56 16.20
N ILE A 65 -4.19 5.28 16.18
CA ILE A 65 -3.21 4.18 16.20
C ILE A 65 -3.07 3.54 14.82
N ARG A 66 -4.19 3.35 14.08
CA ARG A 66 -4.23 2.47 12.90
C ARG A 66 -4.42 3.19 11.57
N SER A 67 -4.55 4.51 11.56
CA SER A 67 -4.58 5.27 10.32
C SER A 67 -3.20 5.82 9.98
N PHE A 68 -2.54 5.20 9.02
CA PHE A 68 -1.28 5.70 8.47
C PHE A 68 -1.45 7.11 7.91
N ARG A 69 -2.60 7.39 7.26
CA ARG A 69 -2.93 8.74 6.77
C ARG A 69 -2.89 9.76 7.90
N VAL A 70 -3.49 9.46 9.06
CA VAL A 70 -3.48 10.40 10.20
C VAL A 70 -2.05 10.63 10.67
N ALA A 71 -1.24 9.57 10.81
CA ALA A 71 0.15 9.68 11.23
C ALA A 71 0.96 10.54 10.24
N ALA A 72 0.84 10.30 8.93
CA ALA A 72 1.53 11.06 7.89
C ALA A 72 1.11 12.54 7.89
N ASN A 73 -0.19 12.82 8.01
CA ASN A 73 -0.66 14.21 8.05
C ASN A 73 -0.19 14.92 9.33
N ASN A 74 -0.11 14.24 10.47
CA ASN A 74 0.43 14.81 11.71
C ASN A 74 1.93 15.09 11.60
N ALA A 75 2.67 14.34 10.80
CA ALA A 75 4.07 14.57 10.47
C ALA A 75 4.28 15.68 9.40
N GLY A 76 3.20 16.24 8.83
CA GLY A 76 3.28 17.32 7.84
C GLY A 76 3.25 16.87 6.39
N HIS A 77 3.16 15.59 6.11
CA HIS A 77 3.03 15.06 4.75
C HIS A 77 1.57 15.12 4.28
N ALA A 78 1.33 15.58 3.06
CA ALA A 78 0.05 15.33 2.40
C ALA A 78 -0.08 13.84 2.05
N THR A 79 -1.31 13.37 1.96
CA THR A 79 -1.60 11.98 1.59
C THR A 79 -2.70 11.92 0.55
N LEU A 80 -2.56 11.02 -0.42
CA LEU A 80 -3.63 10.60 -1.31
C LEU A 80 -3.84 9.09 -1.11
N THR A 81 -4.86 8.70 -0.36
CA THR A 81 -5.25 7.30 -0.23
C THR A 81 -6.17 6.93 -1.39
N VAL A 82 -5.75 6.00 -2.25
CA VAL A 82 -6.52 5.65 -3.45
C VAL A 82 -7.28 4.34 -3.30
N ASP A 83 -8.39 4.25 -4.02
CA ASP A 83 -9.02 2.97 -4.35
C ASP A 83 -8.50 2.54 -5.73
N ARG A 84 -7.92 1.33 -5.84
CA ARG A 84 -7.49 0.79 -7.15
C ARG A 84 -8.69 0.68 -8.11
N LEU A 85 -8.47 0.72 -9.40
CA LEU A 85 -9.52 0.39 -10.37
C LEU A 85 -10.09 -1.01 -10.06
N GLY A 86 -11.40 -1.12 -10.04
CA GLY A 86 -12.11 -2.32 -9.61
C GLY A 86 -12.53 -2.32 -8.14
N THR A 87 -11.96 -1.44 -7.28
CA THR A 87 -12.23 -1.41 -5.83
C THR A 87 -12.89 -0.12 -5.36
N GLY A 88 -13.45 -0.14 -4.17
CA GLY A 88 -13.98 1.03 -3.47
C GLY A 88 -14.90 1.90 -4.30
N ARG A 89 -14.54 3.16 -4.45
CA ARG A 89 -15.28 4.20 -5.18
C ARG A 89 -14.75 4.46 -6.60
N SER A 90 -13.66 3.78 -6.99
CA SER A 90 -13.14 3.82 -8.36
C SER A 90 -14.06 3.10 -9.34
N THR A 91 -13.91 3.37 -10.64
CA THR A 91 -14.63 2.63 -11.69
C THR A 91 -14.38 1.13 -11.61
N LYS A 92 -15.35 0.35 -12.05
CA LYS A 92 -15.34 -1.12 -12.01
C LYS A 92 -15.25 -1.69 -13.44
N PRO A 93 -14.05 -1.69 -14.06
CA PRO A 93 -13.86 -2.32 -15.36
C PRO A 93 -14.16 -3.82 -15.29
N LEU A 94 -14.27 -4.47 -16.45
CA LEU A 94 -14.33 -5.93 -16.46
C LEU A 94 -13.06 -6.51 -15.82
N SER A 95 -13.20 -7.45 -14.91
CA SER A 95 -12.07 -8.05 -14.17
C SER A 95 -10.98 -8.61 -15.09
N ALA A 96 -11.36 -9.14 -16.25
CA ALA A 96 -10.43 -9.64 -17.24
C ALA A 96 -9.51 -8.58 -17.86
N THR A 97 -9.83 -7.29 -17.73
CA THR A 97 -9.01 -6.18 -18.23
C THR A 97 -8.14 -5.54 -17.15
N VAL A 98 -8.37 -5.87 -15.87
CA VAL A 98 -7.65 -5.28 -14.75
C VAL A 98 -6.40 -6.11 -14.45
N THR A 99 -5.24 -5.49 -14.61
CA THR A 99 -3.92 -6.08 -14.35
C THR A 99 -3.09 -5.15 -13.46
N ALA A 100 -2.08 -5.65 -12.76
CA ALA A 100 -1.24 -4.77 -11.94
C ALA A 100 -0.41 -3.80 -12.80
N ILE A 101 -0.03 -4.19 -14.02
CA ILE A 101 0.62 -3.29 -14.99
C ILE A 101 -0.33 -2.14 -15.39
N GLY A 102 -1.59 -2.46 -15.67
CA GLY A 102 -2.61 -1.43 -15.98
C GLY A 102 -2.88 -0.49 -14.80
N GLN A 103 -2.88 -1.02 -13.57
CA GLN A 103 -2.98 -0.19 -12.36
C GLN A 103 -1.75 0.72 -12.19
N ALA A 104 -0.54 0.23 -12.47
CA ALA A 104 0.68 1.03 -12.40
C ALA A 104 0.63 2.21 -13.38
N HIS A 105 0.12 2.00 -14.60
CA HIS A 105 -0.11 3.09 -15.55
C HIS A 105 -1.13 4.11 -15.03
N ALA A 106 -2.26 3.66 -14.47
CA ALA A 106 -3.25 4.56 -13.89
C ALA A 106 -2.69 5.36 -12.70
N VAL A 107 -1.83 4.74 -11.87
CA VAL A 107 -1.15 5.44 -10.76
C VAL A 107 -0.15 6.47 -11.29
N HIS A 108 0.59 6.18 -12.36
CA HIS A 108 1.43 7.17 -13.03
C HIS A 108 0.63 8.42 -13.44
N GLU A 109 -0.55 8.26 -14.04
CA GLU A 109 -1.42 9.40 -14.39
C GLU A 109 -1.86 10.20 -13.15
N VAL A 110 -2.10 9.52 -12.02
CA VAL A 110 -2.37 10.18 -10.72
C VAL A 110 -1.15 10.98 -10.24
N VAL A 111 0.05 10.43 -10.33
CA VAL A 111 1.31 11.12 -9.98
C VAL A 111 1.48 12.37 -10.83
N GLN A 112 1.26 12.28 -12.15
CA GLN A 112 1.31 13.43 -13.07
C GLN A 112 0.27 14.50 -12.68
N ALA A 113 -0.95 14.10 -12.31
CA ALA A 113 -2.00 15.04 -11.88
C ALA A 113 -1.61 15.79 -10.59
N LEU A 114 -0.95 15.11 -9.63
CA LEU A 114 -0.44 15.73 -8.40
C LEU A 114 0.69 16.72 -8.70
N ARG A 115 1.65 16.35 -9.53
CA ARG A 115 2.75 17.24 -9.93
C ARG A 115 2.28 18.47 -10.70
N ALA A 116 1.29 18.30 -11.58
CA ALA A 116 0.68 19.40 -12.35
C ALA A 116 -0.24 20.30 -11.52
N GLY A 117 -0.56 19.94 -10.26
CA GLY A 117 -1.52 20.68 -9.45
C GLY A 117 -2.96 20.53 -9.89
N SER A 118 -3.27 19.59 -10.77
CA SER A 118 -4.63 19.39 -11.30
C SER A 118 -5.63 18.94 -10.23
N LEU A 119 -5.14 18.49 -9.07
CA LEU A 119 -5.95 18.10 -7.92
C LEU A 119 -6.07 19.22 -6.86
N GLY A 120 -5.68 20.45 -7.21
CA GLY A 120 -5.81 21.65 -6.36
C GLY A 120 -4.46 22.16 -5.81
N THR A 121 -3.54 21.27 -5.45
CA THR A 121 -2.19 21.61 -4.98
C THR A 121 -1.16 20.88 -5.85
N ALA A 122 -0.13 21.58 -6.30
CA ALA A 122 1.03 20.96 -6.95
C ALA A 122 2.03 20.51 -5.88
N PHE A 123 2.60 19.32 -6.06
CA PHE A 123 3.60 18.77 -5.15
C PHE A 123 4.93 18.55 -5.86
N ASP A 124 5.99 19.11 -5.29
CA ASP A 124 7.36 18.95 -5.82
C ASP A 124 7.92 17.56 -5.49
N LYS A 125 7.46 16.95 -4.38
CA LYS A 125 7.89 15.64 -3.89
C LYS A 125 6.73 14.68 -3.80
N VAL A 126 6.89 13.51 -4.42
CA VAL A 126 5.91 12.42 -4.42
C VAL A 126 6.58 11.14 -3.91
N ILE A 127 6.05 10.61 -2.81
CA ILE A 127 6.42 9.30 -2.29
C ILE A 127 5.32 8.31 -2.69
N LEU A 128 5.70 7.23 -3.34
CA LEU A 128 4.74 6.20 -3.73
C LEU A 128 4.77 5.06 -2.71
N GLY A 129 3.68 4.89 -1.97
CA GLY A 129 3.53 3.85 -0.95
C GLY A 129 2.57 2.76 -1.40
N GLY A 130 2.98 1.50 -1.26
CA GLY A 130 2.14 0.35 -1.55
C GLY A 130 2.05 -0.62 -0.38
N HIS A 131 0.95 -1.38 -0.33
CA HIS A 131 0.80 -2.54 0.53
C HIS A 131 0.53 -3.79 -0.29
N SER A 132 1.29 -4.88 -0.07
CA SER A 132 1.04 -6.16 -0.76
C SER A 132 1.00 -5.99 -2.29
N LEU A 133 -0.11 -6.30 -2.94
CA LEU A 133 -0.33 -6.01 -4.36
C LEU A 133 -0.08 -4.52 -4.70
N GLY A 134 -0.46 -3.60 -3.81
CA GLY A 134 -0.16 -2.17 -3.99
C GLY A 134 1.34 -1.89 -4.03
N SER A 135 2.16 -2.66 -3.32
CA SER A 135 3.62 -2.62 -3.41
C SER A 135 4.13 -3.09 -4.77
N ALA A 136 3.56 -4.18 -5.31
CA ALA A 136 3.92 -4.63 -6.66
C ALA A 136 3.58 -3.55 -7.71
N ILE A 137 2.41 -2.90 -7.58
CA ILE A 137 2.01 -1.78 -8.45
C ILE A 137 2.99 -0.61 -8.32
N ALA A 138 3.38 -0.24 -7.10
CA ALA A 138 4.35 0.82 -6.85
C ALA A 138 5.74 0.51 -7.42
N MET A 139 6.19 -0.75 -7.32
CA MET A 139 7.45 -1.20 -7.94
C MET A 139 7.41 -1.08 -9.46
N MET A 140 6.30 -1.47 -10.09
CA MET A 140 6.11 -1.40 -11.54
C MET A 140 6.05 0.05 -12.01
N GLU A 141 5.33 0.88 -11.32
CA GLU A 141 5.18 2.30 -11.62
C GLU A 141 6.54 3.00 -11.52
N ALA A 142 7.20 2.96 -10.35
CA ALA A 142 8.47 3.63 -10.13
C ALA A 142 9.60 3.12 -11.05
N GLY A 143 9.65 1.80 -11.31
CA GLY A 143 10.64 1.21 -12.22
C GLY A 143 10.38 1.47 -13.69
N THR A 144 9.17 1.92 -14.07
CA THR A 144 8.80 2.19 -15.47
C THR A 144 8.87 3.68 -15.78
N TYR A 145 8.35 4.53 -14.90
CA TYR A 145 8.10 5.94 -15.20
C TYR A 145 9.13 6.90 -14.58
N HIS A 146 9.84 6.49 -13.51
CA HIS A 146 10.90 7.29 -12.87
C HIS A 146 10.43 8.71 -12.49
N ASP A 147 9.21 8.86 -12.04
CA ASP A 147 8.59 10.16 -11.78
C ASP A 147 8.18 10.38 -10.33
N VAL A 148 8.62 9.48 -9.43
CA VAL A 148 8.46 9.60 -7.98
C VAL A 148 9.81 9.88 -7.30
N ASP A 149 9.81 10.38 -6.07
CA ASP A 149 11.02 10.76 -5.34
C ASP A 149 11.46 9.70 -4.31
N ALA A 150 10.56 8.82 -3.89
CA ALA A 150 10.85 7.68 -3.01
C ALA A 150 9.74 6.61 -3.10
N VAL A 151 10.04 5.37 -2.71
CA VAL A 151 9.09 4.25 -2.75
C VAL A 151 9.03 3.54 -1.40
N LEU A 152 7.83 3.45 -0.83
CA LEU A 152 7.53 2.66 0.36
C LEU A 152 6.86 1.35 -0.07
N ILE A 153 7.52 0.23 0.22
CA ILE A 153 7.05 -1.13 -0.07
C ILE A 153 6.68 -1.78 1.26
N THR A 154 5.42 -2.17 1.44
CA THR A 154 4.97 -2.83 2.67
C THR A 154 4.27 -4.15 2.38
N GLY A 155 4.48 -5.15 3.24
CA GLY A 155 3.86 -6.47 3.07
C GLY A 155 4.22 -7.15 1.74
N MET A 156 5.43 -6.91 1.21
CA MET A 156 5.91 -7.48 -0.04
C MET A 156 7.43 -7.66 0.00
N ALA A 157 7.90 -8.80 -0.50
CA ALA A 157 9.31 -9.12 -0.69
C ALA A 157 9.47 -10.06 -1.89
N HIS A 158 10.71 -10.23 -2.38
CA HIS A 158 10.99 -11.03 -3.59
C HIS A 158 10.96 -12.54 -3.37
N ARG A 159 10.90 -13.01 -2.14
CA ARG A 159 10.86 -14.44 -1.84
C ARG A 159 9.58 -14.80 -1.10
N LEU A 160 8.74 -15.58 -1.76
CA LEU A 160 7.48 -16.08 -1.21
C LEU A 160 7.68 -17.39 -0.47
N SER A 161 7.08 -17.51 0.71
CA SER A 161 6.90 -18.79 1.40
C SER A 161 5.65 -19.48 0.85
N VAL A 162 5.83 -20.53 0.06
CA VAL A 162 4.69 -21.24 -0.56
C VAL A 162 3.68 -21.73 0.47
N LEU A 163 4.14 -22.24 1.61
CA LEU A 163 3.25 -22.70 2.69
C LEU A 163 2.58 -21.52 3.40
N GLY A 164 3.31 -20.42 3.59
CA GLY A 164 2.80 -19.22 4.25
C GLY A 164 1.72 -18.49 3.44
N THR A 165 1.74 -18.60 2.11
CA THR A 165 0.73 -17.98 1.24
C THR A 165 -0.58 -18.78 1.15
N LEU A 166 -0.61 -20.05 1.60
CA LEU A 166 -1.81 -20.89 1.51
C LEU A 166 -3.05 -20.28 2.18
N PRO A 167 -3.00 -19.69 3.40
CA PRO A 167 -4.16 -19.08 4.01
C PRO A 167 -4.79 -17.98 3.15
N LEU A 168 -3.96 -17.15 2.51
CA LEU A 168 -4.42 -16.10 1.60
C LEU A 168 -5.12 -16.71 0.37
N PHE A 169 -4.43 -17.56 -0.38
CA PHE A 169 -4.99 -18.11 -1.64
C PHE A 169 -6.21 -18.98 -1.42
N THR A 170 -6.25 -19.78 -0.35
CA THR A 170 -7.42 -20.62 -0.03
C THR A 170 -8.60 -19.82 0.53
N SER A 171 -8.39 -18.57 0.94
CA SER A 171 -9.46 -17.68 1.36
C SER A 171 -10.21 -17.04 0.19
N LEU A 172 -9.60 -16.98 -1.01
CA LEU A 172 -10.19 -16.31 -2.16
C LEU A 172 -11.39 -17.08 -2.71
N VAL A 173 -12.48 -16.36 -2.93
CA VAL A 173 -13.74 -16.86 -3.50
C VAL A 173 -14.27 -15.86 -4.52
N PRO A 174 -15.14 -16.28 -5.49
CA PRO A 174 -15.80 -15.34 -6.38
C PRO A 174 -16.54 -14.25 -5.60
N ALA A 175 -16.24 -12.98 -5.87
CA ALA A 175 -16.82 -11.85 -5.17
C ALA A 175 -18.35 -11.77 -5.33
N ALA A 176 -18.88 -12.20 -6.47
CA ALA A 176 -20.31 -12.23 -6.77
C ALA A 176 -21.12 -13.11 -5.79
N LEU A 177 -20.47 -13.99 -4.99
CA LEU A 177 -21.12 -14.76 -3.95
C LEU A 177 -21.47 -13.91 -2.69
N GLU A 178 -20.89 -12.71 -2.57
CA GLU A 178 -21.24 -11.78 -1.51
C GLU A 178 -22.22 -10.70 -2.00
N PRO A 179 -23.32 -10.46 -1.28
CA PRO A 179 -24.37 -9.52 -1.74
C PRO A 179 -23.85 -8.13 -2.11
N ARG A 180 -22.86 -7.61 -1.37
CA ARG A 180 -22.27 -6.27 -1.64
C ARG A 180 -21.49 -6.17 -2.94
N PHE A 181 -21.07 -7.29 -3.52
CA PHE A 181 -20.32 -7.37 -4.77
C PHE A 181 -21.11 -8.02 -5.92
N SER A 182 -22.41 -8.28 -5.72
CA SER A 182 -23.25 -9.00 -6.67
C SER A 182 -23.43 -8.30 -8.02
N ASN A 183 -23.10 -7.00 -8.09
CA ASN A 183 -23.15 -6.21 -9.32
C ASN A 183 -21.82 -6.23 -10.11
N LEU A 184 -20.77 -6.86 -9.58
CA LEU A 184 -19.50 -7.03 -10.28
C LEU A 184 -19.57 -8.24 -11.22
N ASP A 185 -18.71 -8.26 -12.24
CA ASP A 185 -18.59 -9.46 -13.08
C ASP A 185 -17.99 -10.64 -12.29
N ALA A 186 -18.25 -11.85 -12.77
CA ALA A 186 -17.95 -13.09 -12.04
C ALA A 186 -16.43 -13.39 -11.88
N GLY A 187 -15.56 -12.62 -12.54
CA GLY A 187 -14.12 -12.83 -12.47
C GLY A 187 -13.46 -12.17 -11.25
N TYR A 188 -14.09 -11.19 -10.61
CA TYR A 188 -13.55 -10.61 -9.38
C TYR A 188 -13.58 -11.62 -8.23
N LEU A 189 -12.51 -11.58 -7.41
CA LEU A 189 -12.35 -12.39 -6.20
C LEU A 189 -12.37 -11.51 -4.96
N THR A 190 -12.80 -12.08 -3.83
CA THR A 190 -12.70 -11.50 -2.50
C THR A 190 -12.33 -12.57 -1.49
N THR A 191 -12.03 -12.19 -0.24
CA THR A 191 -11.79 -13.16 0.82
C THR A 191 -13.10 -13.70 1.39
N ARG A 192 -13.16 -15.02 1.62
CA ARG A 192 -14.28 -15.64 2.33
C ARG A 192 -14.46 -14.99 3.71
N ALA A 193 -15.70 -14.77 4.11
CA ALA A 193 -16.03 -14.22 5.42
C ALA A 193 -15.36 -15.01 6.56
N GLY A 194 -14.79 -14.29 7.53
CA GLY A 194 -14.14 -14.86 8.72
C GLY A 194 -12.72 -15.40 8.50
N THR A 195 -12.14 -15.27 7.30
CA THR A 195 -10.77 -15.78 7.04
C THR A 195 -9.67 -14.72 7.17
N ARG A 196 -10.02 -13.44 7.26
CA ARG A 196 -9.07 -12.33 7.20
C ARG A 196 -8.04 -12.34 8.33
N TYR A 197 -8.46 -12.72 9.55
CA TYR A 197 -7.48 -12.83 10.65
C TYR A 197 -6.34 -13.81 10.29
N THR A 198 -6.68 -15.01 9.84
CA THR A 198 -5.65 -16.01 9.49
C THR A 198 -4.85 -15.62 8.26
N ALA A 199 -5.49 -14.95 7.28
CA ALA A 199 -4.84 -14.54 6.04
C ALA A 199 -3.90 -13.34 6.20
N PHE A 200 -4.22 -12.39 7.11
CA PHE A 200 -3.56 -11.09 7.12
C PHE A 200 -3.04 -10.62 8.49
N HIS A 201 -3.64 -11.05 9.60
CA HIS A 201 -3.27 -10.52 10.92
C HIS A 201 -2.37 -11.47 11.72
N SER A 202 -2.54 -12.80 11.53
CA SER A 202 -1.72 -13.80 12.22
C SER A 202 -0.23 -13.64 11.83
N PRO A 203 0.70 -13.73 12.81
CA PRO A 203 0.56 -14.19 14.20
C PRO A 203 0.14 -13.11 15.22
N GLY A 204 -0.28 -11.94 14.79
CA GLY A 204 -0.68 -10.86 15.69
C GLY A 204 -1.81 -11.26 16.65
N PRO A 205 -2.03 -10.47 17.73
CA PRO A 205 -3.11 -10.75 18.67
C PRO A 205 -4.47 -10.62 17.99
N LEU A 206 -5.36 -11.57 18.24
CA LEU A 206 -6.74 -11.49 17.77
C LEU A 206 -7.45 -10.35 18.48
N ASN A 207 -7.87 -9.36 17.72
CA ASN A 207 -8.74 -8.27 18.16
C ASN A 207 -10.04 -8.34 17.33
N PRO A 208 -11.19 -8.67 17.94
CA PRO A 208 -12.46 -8.80 17.23
C PRO A 208 -12.90 -7.54 16.51
N GLU A 209 -12.64 -6.35 17.07
CA GLU A 209 -13.06 -5.07 16.48
C GLU A 209 -12.20 -4.72 15.27
N VAL A 210 -10.88 -4.96 15.33
CA VAL A 210 -9.97 -4.82 14.19
C VAL A 210 -10.39 -5.78 13.08
N THR A 211 -10.64 -7.05 13.43
CA THR A 211 -11.03 -8.06 12.44
C THR A 211 -12.39 -7.75 11.82
N ALA A 212 -13.36 -7.27 12.63
CA ALA A 212 -14.67 -6.85 12.13
C ALA A 212 -14.56 -5.62 11.21
N THR A 213 -13.71 -4.66 11.55
CA THR A 213 -13.44 -3.50 10.71
C THR A 213 -12.83 -3.92 9.38
N ASP A 214 -11.78 -4.76 9.42
CA ASP A 214 -11.12 -5.27 8.22
C ASP A 214 -12.08 -6.09 7.34
N GLU A 215 -12.95 -6.92 7.94
CA GLU A 215 -14.00 -7.66 7.23
C GLU A 215 -15.05 -6.72 6.60
N SER A 216 -15.44 -5.66 7.31
CA SER A 216 -16.46 -4.72 6.83
C SER A 216 -15.96 -3.82 5.70
N THR A 217 -14.66 -3.53 5.67
CA THR A 217 -14.02 -2.67 4.67
C THR A 217 -13.32 -3.44 3.56
N LYS A 218 -13.32 -4.79 3.59
CA LYS A 218 -12.71 -5.62 2.53
C LYS A 218 -13.30 -5.30 1.16
N ASP A 219 -12.52 -5.57 0.13
CA ASP A 219 -12.87 -5.28 -1.26
C ASP A 219 -12.52 -6.48 -2.17
N VAL A 220 -12.25 -6.23 -3.42
CA VAL A 220 -12.02 -7.25 -4.44
C VAL A 220 -10.60 -7.18 -5.03
N ILE A 221 -10.25 -8.21 -5.77
CA ILE A 221 -9.03 -8.31 -6.57
C ILE A 221 -9.38 -8.98 -7.91
N ALA A 222 -8.78 -8.52 -9.00
CA ALA A 222 -8.91 -9.17 -10.30
C ALA A 222 -7.83 -10.26 -10.47
N PRO A 223 -8.12 -11.36 -11.19
CA PRO A 223 -7.14 -12.42 -11.44
C PRO A 223 -5.85 -11.95 -12.10
N GLY A 224 -5.94 -11.00 -13.05
CA GLY A 224 -4.76 -10.40 -13.71
C GLY A 224 -3.83 -9.69 -12.73
N GLU A 225 -4.38 -9.02 -11.71
CA GLU A 225 -3.58 -8.41 -10.64
C GLU A 225 -2.83 -9.44 -9.80
N VAL A 226 -3.46 -10.60 -9.52
CA VAL A 226 -2.81 -11.70 -8.77
C VAL A 226 -1.63 -12.25 -9.55
N VAL A 227 -1.82 -12.51 -10.85
CA VAL A 227 -0.78 -13.07 -11.72
C VAL A 227 0.39 -12.10 -11.84
N ASP A 228 0.14 -10.84 -12.19
CA ASP A 228 1.19 -9.83 -12.34
C ASP A 228 1.90 -9.57 -11.00
N GLY A 229 1.17 -9.43 -9.91
CA GLY A 229 1.73 -9.21 -8.58
C GLY A 229 2.66 -10.33 -8.13
N ALA A 230 2.30 -11.59 -8.40
CA ALA A 230 3.14 -12.73 -8.09
C ALA A 230 4.37 -12.83 -9.00
N LEU A 231 4.21 -12.63 -10.32
CA LEU A 231 5.31 -12.76 -11.28
C LEU A 231 6.26 -11.58 -11.24
N ILE A 232 5.75 -10.36 -11.31
CA ILE A 232 6.56 -9.14 -11.44
C ILE A 232 7.02 -8.66 -10.05
N GLY A 233 6.14 -8.73 -9.04
CA GLY A 233 6.50 -8.32 -7.70
C GLY A 233 7.52 -9.24 -7.02
N ALA A 234 7.47 -10.56 -7.29
CA ALA A 234 8.32 -11.52 -6.59
C ALA A 234 9.38 -12.20 -7.48
N VAL A 235 9.11 -12.41 -8.78
CA VAL A 235 9.99 -13.23 -9.63
C VAL A 235 10.86 -12.39 -10.56
N ILE A 236 10.30 -11.35 -11.18
CA ILE A 236 11.04 -10.46 -12.07
C ILE A 236 11.52 -9.25 -11.27
N PRO A 237 12.84 -9.00 -11.16
CA PRO A 237 13.36 -7.94 -10.29
C PRO A 237 13.17 -6.55 -10.93
N TYR A 238 11.92 -6.11 -11.08
CA TYR A 238 11.55 -4.78 -11.55
C TYR A 238 12.15 -3.68 -10.65
N THR A 239 12.34 -3.99 -9.38
CA THR A 239 12.98 -3.14 -8.39
C THR A 239 14.42 -2.74 -8.71
N ARG A 240 15.11 -3.46 -9.62
CA ARG A 240 16.43 -3.04 -10.13
C ARG A 240 16.37 -1.78 -10.98
N LEU A 241 15.21 -1.45 -11.51
CA LEU A 241 14.99 -0.25 -12.32
C LEU A 241 14.66 0.97 -11.46
N ILE A 242 14.36 0.78 -10.17
CA ILE A 242 14.08 1.90 -9.25
C ILE A 242 15.38 2.60 -8.90
N ASP A 243 15.44 3.90 -9.15
CA ASP A 243 16.61 4.76 -8.99
C ASP A 243 16.46 5.82 -7.88
N VAL A 244 15.41 5.72 -7.09
CA VAL A 244 15.10 6.57 -5.93
C VAL A 244 15.12 5.76 -4.64
N PRO A 245 15.20 6.40 -3.43
CA PRO A 245 15.21 5.69 -2.16
C PRO A 245 14.02 4.76 -1.98
N VAL A 246 14.30 3.57 -1.46
CA VAL A 246 13.29 2.54 -1.17
C VAL A 246 13.34 2.14 0.30
N LEU A 247 12.17 2.09 0.94
CA LEU A 247 11.97 1.40 2.22
C LEU A 247 11.13 0.15 2.00
N VAL A 248 11.65 -1.01 2.42
CA VAL A 248 10.89 -2.26 2.51
C VAL A 248 10.52 -2.52 3.96
N ALA A 249 9.22 -2.61 4.26
CA ALA A 249 8.70 -2.90 5.59
C ALA A 249 7.86 -4.18 5.59
N LEU A 250 8.16 -5.12 6.47
CA LEU A 250 7.42 -6.38 6.64
C LEU A 250 6.98 -6.57 8.08
N GLY A 251 5.84 -7.21 8.27
CA GLY A 251 5.50 -7.86 9.54
C GLY A 251 6.15 -9.24 9.66
N ASP A 252 5.86 -9.96 10.75
CA ASP A 252 6.14 -11.41 10.85
C ASP A 252 5.17 -12.19 9.96
N ASP A 253 5.11 -11.80 8.70
CA ASP A 253 4.17 -12.29 7.71
C ASP A 253 4.56 -13.68 7.19
N PRO A 254 3.78 -14.73 7.46
CA PRO A 254 4.09 -16.07 7.00
C PRO A 254 4.22 -16.18 5.47
N SER A 255 3.59 -15.29 4.71
CA SER A 255 3.63 -15.29 3.23
C SER A 255 5.01 -14.96 2.68
N PHE A 256 5.79 -14.16 3.42
CA PHE A 256 7.13 -13.75 3.01
C PHE A 256 8.21 -14.21 4.00
N CYS A 257 7.92 -14.22 5.31
CA CYS A 257 8.84 -14.51 6.40
C CYS A 257 8.69 -15.97 6.85
N GLY A 258 9.05 -16.92 6.06
CA GLY A 258 8.86 -18.33 6.39
C GLY A 258 9.92 -19.23 5.77
N LEU A 259 9.67 -20.53 5.85
CA LEU A 259 10.54 -21.52 5.22
C LEU A 259 10.62 -21.24 3.71
N LEU A 260 11.84 -21.12 3.19
CA LEU A 260 12.18 -20.74 1.81
C LEU A 260 11.80 -19.30 1.44
N GLY A 261 11.21 -18.53 2.35
CA GLY A 261 10.92 -17.11 2.18
C GLY A 261 12.12 -16.21 2.48
N THR A 262 11.81 -14.94 2.72
CA THR A 262 12.77 -13.91 3.13
C THR A 262 13.12 -14.06 4.63
N ASN A 263 14.34 -13.71 5.02
CA ASN A 263 14.71 -13.72 6.44
C ASN A 263 14.27 -12.40 7.10
N CYS A 264 13.22 -12.46 7.90
CA CYS A 264 12.65 -11.33 8.62
C CYS A 264 13.04 -11.27 10.10
N SER A 265 14.10 -11.98 10.54
CA SER A 265 14.48 -11.99 11.95
C SER A 265 15.00 -10.64 12.46
N SER A 266 15.41 -9.75 11.57
CA SER A 266 15.74 -8.35 11.85
C SER A 266 15.71 -7.51 10.57
N ALA A 267 15.75 -6.19 10.71
CA ALA A 267 15.87 -5.28 9.58
C ALA A 267 17.13 -5.56 8.75
N GLU A 268 18.28 -5.87 9.39
CA GLU A 268 19.54 -6.18 8.71
C GLU A 268 19.46 -7.47 7.89
N THR A 269 18.83 -8.52 8.42
CA THR A 269 18.66 -9.79 7.69
C THR A 269 17.66 -9.67 6.55
N LEU A 270 16.60 -8.87 6.73
CA LEU A 270 15.69 -8.50 5.66
C LEU A 270 16.44 -7.76 4.56
N ARG A 271 17.24 -6.74 4.93
CA ARG A 271 18.05 -5.98 3.98
C ARG A 271 19.02 -6.87 3.21
N ALA A 272 19.71 -7.79 3.89
CA ALA A 272 20.64 -8.72 3.25
C ALA A 272 19.92 -9.63 2.25
N SER A 273 18.69 -10.05 2.55
CA SER A 273 17.87 -10.89 1.67
C SER A 273 17.38 -10.14 0.44
N GLU A 274 17.03 -8.85 0.59
CA GLU A 274 16.40 -8.03 -0.45
C GLU A 274 17.40 -7.27 -1.32
N ALA A 275 18.59 -6.93 -0.80
CA ALA A 275 19.55 -6.04 -1.46
C ALA A 275 19.98 -6.51 -2.86
N ILE A 276 19.95 -7.79 -3.15
CA ILE A 276 20.31 -8.35 -4.47
C ILE A 276 19.30 -8.00 -5.57
N TYR A 277 18.10 -7.57 -5.20
CA TYR A 277 17.02 -7.22 -6.12
C TYR A 277 16.93 -5.72 -6.41
N TYR A 278 17.71 -4.88 -5.73
CA TYR A 278 17.69 -3.44 -5.87
C TYR A 278 19.00 -2.90 -6.45
N SER A 279 18.91 -1.78 -7.17
CA SER A 279 20.08 -1.04 -7.58
C SER A 279 20.70 -0.29 -6.38
N PRO A 280 21.99 0.10 -6.44
CA PRO A 280 22.58 0.96 -5.41
C PRO A 280 21.86 2.30 -5.25
N ALA A 281 21.26 2.82 -6.33
CA ALA A 281 20.54 4.09 -6.33
C ALA A 281 19.29 4.02 -5.44
N ALA A 282 18.71 2.83 -5.24
CA ALA A 282 17.56 2.63 -4.36
C ALA A 282 17.86 2.92 -2.88
N ARG A 283 19.12 3.08 -2.48
CA ARG A 283 19.52 3.37 -1.09
C ARG A 283 18.72 2.56 -0.07
N LEU A 284 18.51 1.26 -0.35
CA LEU A 284 17.56 0.37 0.33
C LEU A 284 17.68 0.44 1.84
N LYS A 285 16.59 0.84 2.50
CA LYS A 285 16.33 0.68 3.93
C LYS A 285 15.29 -0.41 4.18
N THR A 286 15.28 -0.98 5.36
CA THR A 286 14.35 -2.05 5.74
C THR A 286 13.84 -1.85 7.16
N TYR A 287 12.63 -2.33 7.40
CA TYR A 287 11.98 -2.36 8.71
C TYR A 287 11.26 -3.69 8.91
N VAL A 288 11.31 -4.26 10.11
CA VAL A 288 10.53 -5.44 10.48
C VAL A 288 9.64 -5.10 11.67
N HIS A 289 8.34 -5.30 11.50
CA HIS A 289 7.34 -5.14 12.55
C HIS A 289 7.06 -6.51 13.18
N HIS A 290 7.70 -6.78 14.30
CA HIS A 290 7.54 -8.06 15.00
C HIS A 290 6.20 -8.17 15.72
N GLY A 291 5.68 -9.38 15.81
CA GLY A 291 4.45 -9.69 16.54
C GLY A 291 3.16 -9.44 15.77
N TYR A 292 3.23 -9.09 14.49
CA TYR A 292 2.04 -8.94 13.64
C TYR A 292 2.29 -9.44 12.22
N GLY A 293 1.24 -9.92 11.56
CA GLY A 293 1.33 -10.50 10.21
C GLY A 293 1.35 -9.48 9.08
N HIS A 294 0.76 -9.88 7.96
CA HIS A 294 0.75 -9.14 6.69
C HIS A 294 0.23 -7.70 6.83
N ALA A 295 -0.92 -7.52 7.50
CA ALA A 295 -1.60 -6.23 7.63
C ALA A 295 -1.19 -5.48 8.91
N PHE A 296 0.13 -5.34 9.17
CA PHE A 296 0.67 -4.75 10.40
C PHE A 296 0.33 -3.26 10.62
N ASN A 297 -0.25 -2.58 9.63
CA ASN A 297 -0.87 -1.27 9.84
C ASN A 297 -2.05 -1.32 10.85
N TYR A 298 -2.61 -2.51 11.07
CA TYR A 298 -3.62 -2.75 12.09
C TYR A 298 -3.06 -3.21 13.45
N ALA A 299 -1.74 -3.31 13.60
CA ALA A 299 -1.11 -3.69 14.86
C ALA A 299 -1.43 -2.70 15.99
N PRO A 300 -1.48 -3.14 17.26
CA PRO A 300 -1.71 -2.23 18.39
C PRO A 300 -0.58 -1.24 18.61
N ASP A 301 0.61 -1.52 18.11
CA ASP A 301 1.82 -0.71 18.17
C ASP A 301 2.24 -0.17 16.79
N ALA A 302 1.31 -0.11 15.83
CA ALA A 302 1.52 0.48 14.51
C ALA A 302 2.13 1.91 14.54
N PRO A 303 1.91 2.77 15.57
CA PRO A 303 2.57 4.06 15.63
C PRO A 303 4.10 4.01 15.53
N ALA A 304 4.74 2.99 16.10
CA ALA A 304 6.21 2.84 15.98
C ALA A 304 6.67 2.63 14.53
N TYR A 305 5.90 1.87 13.76
CA TYR A 305 6.11 1.71 12.32
C TYR A 305 5.83 3.03 11.58
N HIS A 306 4.74 3.71 11.89
CA HIS A 306 4.40 4.98 11.25
C HIS A 306 5.50 6.04 11.47
N ASP A 307 5.99 6.19 12.70
CA ASP A 307 7.05 7.14 13.04
C ASP A 307 8.36 6.81 12.29
N PHE A 308 8.69 5.52 12.18
CA PHE A 308 9.86 5.08 11.41
C PHE A 308 9.73 5.46 9.94
N VAL A 309 8.55 5.24 9.33
CA VAL A 309 8.31 5.59 7.92
C VAL A 309 8.38 7.10 7.72
N MET A 310 7.81 7.91 8.62
CA MET A 310 7.86 9.38 8.49
C MET A 310 9.31 9.89 8.57
N THR A 311 10.09 9.38 9.53
CA THR A 311 11.53 9.71 9.63
C THR A 311 12.28 9.36 8.35
N TRP A 312 12.03 8.15 7.80
CA TRP A 312 12.65 7.75 6.54
C TRP A 312 12.18 8.61 5.36
N ALA A 313 10.90 8.99 5.32
CA ALA A 313 10.34 9.82 4.26
C ALA A 313 11.02 11.20 4.22
N ASP A 314 11.18 11.84 5.39
CA ASP A 314 11.89 13.12 5.50
C ASP A 314 13.33 13.02 5.01
N GLU A 315 14.05 11.96 5.41
CA GLU A 315 15.42 11.73 4.94
C GLU A 315 15.49 11.43 3.44
N ALA A 316 14.50 10.73 2.88
CA ALA A 316 14.49 10.31 1.47
C ALA A 316 14.25 11.48 0.51
N ILE A 317 13.43 12.47 0.92
CA ILE A 317 13.05 13.61 0.06
C ILE A 317 13.75 14.92 0.43
N GLY A 318 14.46 14.96 1.55
CA GLY A 318 15.13 16.15 2.08
C GLY A 318 16.50 16.47 1.46
N ASP A 319 17.06 15.57 0.65
CA ASP A 319 18.36 15.72 -0.01
C ASP A 319 18.27 16.41 -1.38
#